data_5478ddef62d575321b759bac1cb3569b
#
_entry.id   5478ddef62d575321b759bac1cb3569b
#
_cell.length_a   1.000
_cell.length_b   1.000
_cell.length_c   1.000
_cell.angle_alpha   90.00
_cell.angle_beta   90.00
_cell.angle_gamma   90.00
#
_symmetry.space_group_name_H-M   'P 1'
#
loop_
_entity.id
_entity.type
_entity.pdbx_description
1 polymer ?
#
loop_
_entity_poly.entity_id
_entity_poly.type
_entity_poly.pdbx_seq_one_letter_code
_entity_poly.pdbx_strand_id
1 'polypeptide(L)'
;SLWSKGILPKDSINILEENRGGEYLKVDRSETLDWEKLRKKVIKDGMRNSNVMAIAPTATISNITGVTQSIEPTYQNLYVKSNLSGEFTIVNPHLVRKLKEINLWDDVMINDLKYFEGSLAEISRIPDDIKKLFSTAFEVEPRYIVESASRRQKWIDQAQSLNLYIGNAAVSYTHLTLPTMWYV
;
A
#
# COMPACT_ATOMS: atom_id res chain seq x y z
N SER A 1 -1.95 -26.55 11.15
CA SER A 1 -1.89 -25.39 10.24
C SER A 1 -1.95 -25.86 8.80
N LEU A 2 -2.22 -24.97 7.86
CA LEU A 2 -2.17 -25.28 6.43
C LEU A 2 -0.74 -25.67 6.01
N TRP A 3 0.24 -24.97 6.55
CA TRP A 3 1.65 -25.26 6.32
C TRP A 3 2.04 -26.71 6.63
N SER A 4 1.61 -27.26 7.79
CA SER A 4 1.91 -28.64 8.16
C SER A 4 1.23 -29.69 7.28
N LYS A 5 0.21 -29.28 6.52
CA LYS A 5 -0.43 -30.08 5.47
C LYS A 5 0.24 -29.91 4.11
N GLY A 6 1.31 -29.15 4.01
CA GLY A 6 2.00 -28.81 2.78
C GLY A 6 1.25 -27.81 1.89
N ILE A 7 0.27 -27.11 2.44
CA ILE A 7 -0.47 -26.04 1.73
C ILE A 7 0.26 -24.73 2.01
N LEU A 8 0.91 -24.17 1.00
CA LEU A 8 1.63 -22.90 1.06
C LEU A 8 0.71 -21.73 0.70
N PRO A 9 1.06 -20.49 1.06
CA PRO A 9 0.23 -19.32 0.73
C PRO A 9 -0.12 -19.22 -0.76
N LYS A 10 0.83 -19.52 -1.66
CA LYS A 10 0.62 -19.50 -3.11
C LYS A 10 -0.48 -20.47 -3.59
N ASP A 11 -0.74 -21.53 -2.86
CA ASP A 11 -1.77 -22.53 -3.22
C ASP A 11 -3.19 -21.96 -3.00
N SER A 12 -3.32 -20.85 -2.28
CA SER A 12 -4.60 -20.17 -2.07
C SER A 12 -5.31 -19.80 -3.38
N ILE A 13 -4.54 -19.50 -4.43
CA ILE A 13 -5.10 -19.21 -5.76
C ILE A 13 -5.83 -20.43 -6.32
N ASN A 14 -5.22 -21.61 -6.23
CA ASN A 14 -5.82 -22.84 -6.74
C ASN A 14 -7.08 -23.21 -5.93
N ILE A 15 -7.00 -23.09 -4.59
CA ILE A 15 -8.14 -23.32 -3.70
C ILE A 15 -9.29 -22.35 -4.02
N LEU A 16 -8.98 -21.09 -4.31
CA LEU A 16 -9.97 -20.09 -4.67
C LEU A 16 -10.62 -20.41 -6.04
N GLU A 17 -9.81 -20.86 -7.00
CA GLU A 17 -10.26 -21.29 -8.33
C GLU A 17 -11.21 -22.48 -8.25
N GLU A 18 -10.86 -23.50 -7.43
CA GLU A 18 -11.70 -24.67 -7.19
C GLU A 18 -13.04 -24.31 -6.53
N ASN A 19 -13.03 -23.38 -5.57
CA ASN A 19 -14.23 -23.01 -4.81
C ASN A 19 -15.15 -22.02 -5.51
N ARG A 20 -14.60 -21.12 -6.36
CA ARG A 20 -15.33 -19.98 -6.97
C ARG A 20 -15.34 -19.98 -8.50
N GLY A 21 -14.61 -20.90 -9.14
CA GLY A 21 -14.35 -20.91 -10.56
C GLY A 21 -13.20 -19.98 -10.97
N GLY A 22 -12.54 -20.30 -12.08
CA GLY A 22 -11.36 -19.59 -12.57
C GLY A 22 -11.65 -18.36 -13.44
N GLU A 23 -12.91 -18.15 -13.85
CA GLU A 23 -13.28 -17.14 -14.84
C GLU A 23 -12.86 -15.71 -14.44
N TYR A 24 -12.93 -15.40 -13.15
CA TYR A 24 -12.60 -14.07 -12.62
C TYR A 24 -11.21 -13.98 -11.99
N LEU A 25 -10.46 -15.08 -11.93
CA LEU A 25 -9.14 -15.16 -11.30
C LEU A 25 -8.00 -14.87 -12.29
N LYS A 26 -7.84 -13.60 -12.65
CA LYS A 26 -6.71 -13.12 -13.47
C LYS A 26 -5.55 -12.68 -12.58
N VAL A 27 -4.94 -13.62 -11.86
CA VAL A 27 -3.82 -13.36 -10.95
C VAL A 27 -2.52 -13.86 -11.57
N ASP A 28 -1.45 -13.08 -11.43
CA ASP A 28 -0.10 -13.50 -11.78
C ASP A 28 0.33 -14.71 -10.93
N ARG A 29 0.63 -15.82 -11.60
CA ARG A 29 1.06 -17.10 -10.98
C ARG A 29 2.56 -17.34 -11.06
N SER A 30 3.33 -16.38 -11.56
CA SER A 30 4.78 -16.49 -11.65
C SER A 30 5.41 -16.66 -10.28
N GLU A 31 6.48 -17.43 -10.23
CA GLU A 31 7.29 -17.66 -9.03
C GLU A 31 8.76 -17.79 -9.42
N THR A 32 9.65 -17.35 -8.54
CA THR A 32 11.10 -17.34 -8.77
C THR A 32 11.87 -18.23 -7.78
N LEU A 33 11.22 -18.64 -6.68
CA LEU A 33 11.83 -19.48 -5.65
C LEU A 33 11.35 -20.92 -5.77
N ASP A 34 12.17 -21.88 -5.31
CA ASP A 34 11.82 -23.29 -5.28
C ASP A 34 10.89 -23.60 -4.10
N TRP A 35 9.61 -23.33 -4.30
CA TRP A 35 8.55 -23.56 -3.31
C TRP A 35 8.31 -25.05 -3.06
N GLU A 36 8.58 -25.92 -4.01
CA GLU A 36 8.39 -27.37 -3.83
C GLU A 36 9.45 -27.96 -2.90
N LYS A 37 10.67 -27.46 -2.95
CA LYS A 37 11.70 -27.83 -1.97
C LYS A 37 11.31 -27.39 -0.56
N LEU A 38 10.75 -26.17 -0.41
CA LEU A 38 10.24 -25.70 0.86
C LEU A 38 9.07 -26.55 1.35
N ARG A 39 8.11 -26.88 0.49
CA ARG A 39 6.96 -27.75 0.79
C ARG A 39 7.42 -29.09 1.36
N LYS A 40 8.32 -29.77 0.67
CA LYS A 40 8.89 -31.07 1.11
C LYS A 40 9.57 -30.95 2.47
N LYS A 41 10.30 -29.86 2.70
CA LYS A 41 10.98 -29.62 3.98
C LYS A 41 9.95 -29.40 5.10
N VAL A 42 8.94 -28.58 4.90
CA VAL A 42 7.90 -28.30 5.90
C VAL A 42 7.07 -29.54 6.24
N ILE A 43 6.75 -30.37 5.25
CA ILE A 43 6.06 -31.65 5.49
C ILE A 43 6.92 -32.61 6.34
N LYS A 44 8.23 -32.69 6.03
CA LYS A 44 9.16 -33.59 6.71
C LYS A 44 9.48 -33.12 8.14
N ASP A 45 9.85 -31.86 8.30
CA ASP A 45 10.42 -31.33 9.54
C ASP A 45 9.34 -30.68 10.43
N GLY A 46 8.16 -30.41 9.87
CA GLY A 46 7.09 -29.66 10.52
C GLY A 46 7.34 -28.15 10.51
N MET A 47 6.42 -27.43 11.12
CA MET A 47 6.48 -25.98 11.26
C MET A 47 5.92 -25.55 12.61
N ARG A 48 6.69 -24.72 13.34
CA ARG A 48 6.33 -24.28 14.68
C ARG A 48 5.13 -23.31 14.67
N ASN A 49 5.13 -22.36 13.74
CA ASN A 49 4.11 -21.31 13.66
C ASN A 49 2.94 -21.77 12.77
N SER A 50 1.73 -21.43 13.16
CA SER A 50 0.54 -21.68 12.32
C SER A 50 0.47 -20.71 11.14
N ASN A 51 0.93 -19.49 11.35
CA ASN A 51 0.97 -18.41 10.36
C ASN A 51 2.29 -17.64 10.52
N VAL A 52 2.81 -17.06 9.45
CA VAL A 52 4.13 -16.40 9.46
C VAL A 52 4.13 -15.00 8.88
N MET A 53 3.17 -14.63 8.04
CA MET A 53 3.22 -13.35 7.35
C MET A 53 1.86 -12.68 7.18
N ALA A 54 1.81 -11.42 7.60
CA ALA A 54 0.71 -10.50 7.36
C ALA A 54 1.26 -9.12 6.96
N ILE A 55 0.45 -8.29 6.37
CA ILE A 55 0.75 -6.86 6.18
C ILE A 55 -0.14 -6.07 7.12
N ALA A 56 0.47 -5.58 8.21
CA ALA A 56 -0.20 -4.79 9.21
C ALA A 56 -0.33 -3.32 8.80
N PRO A 57 -1.29 -2.56 9.37
CA PRO A 57 -1.43 -1.11 9.11
C PRO A 57 -0.18 -0.29 9.48
N THR A 58 0.59 -0.71 10.46
CA THR A 58 1.83 -0.07 10.97
C THR A 58 1.70 1.41 11.33
N ALA A 59 0.50 1.85 11.72
CA ALA A 59 0.17 3.27 11.94
C ALA A 59 1.09 3.99 12.94
N THR A 60 1.48 3.33 14.03
CA THR A 60 2.38 3.89 15.06
C THR A 60 3.84 3.58 14.74
N ILE A 61 4.14 2.34 14.35
CA ILE A 61 5.52 1.88 14.08
C ILE A 61 6.13 2.66 12.92
N SER A 62 5.36 2.94 11.87
CA SER A 62 5.82 3.72 10.73
C SER A 62 6.29 5.13 11.11
N ASN A 63 5.61 5.77 12.07
CA ASN A 63 6.03 7.07 12.57
C ASN A 63 7.37 7.02 13.34
N ILE A 64 7.60 5.94 14.08
CA ILE A 64 8.85 5.75 14.82
C ILE A 64 10.02 5.50 13.87
N THR A 65 9.78 4.73 12.83
CA THR A 65 10.80 4.35 11.83
C THR A 65 10.95 5.36 10.69
N GLY A 66 10.07 6.36 10.59
CA GLY A 66 10.12 7.39 9.55
C GLY A 66 9.80 6.87 8.13
N VAL A 67 8.90 5.89 8.04
CA VAL A 67 8.43 5.31 6.77
C VAL A 67 6.93 5.48 6.60
N THR A 68 6.39 5.20 5.42
CA THR A 68 4.95 5.20 5.16
C THR A 68 4.26 4.01 5.81
N GLN A 69 2.96 4.14 6.08
CA GLN A 69 2.14 3.05 6.65
C GLN A 69 1.90 1.96 5.62
N SER A 70 1.79 0.73 6.07
CA SER A 70 1.53 -0.44 5.21
C SER A 70 2.48 -0.50 4.00
N ILE A 71 1.97 -0.92 2.85
CA ILE A 71 2.63 -0.84 1.53
C ILE A 71 1.75 0.05 0.66
N GLU A 72 1.69 1.32 0.98
CA GLU A 72 0.81 2.31 0.37
C GLU A 72 1.59 3.55 -0.10
N PRO A 73 1.04 4.31 -1.06
CA PRO A 73 1.61 5.60 -1.43
C PRO A 73 1.64 6.58 -0.25
N THR A 74 2.51 7.57 -0.32
CA THR A 74 2.57 8.65 0.66
C THR A 74 1.22 9.39 0.68
N TYR A 75 0.65 9.58 1.86
CA TYR A 75 -0.64 10.28 2.03
C TYR A 75 -0.58 11.70 1.45
N GLN A 76 0.36 12.50 1.92
CA GLN A 76 0.67 13.85 1.44
C GLN A 76 2.16 14.14 1.62
N ASN A 77 2.75 14.98 0.77
CA ASN A 77 4.16 15.36 0.90
C ASN A 77 4.40 16.43 1.97
N LEU A 78 3.36 17.19 2.32
CA LEU A 78 3.36 18.17 3.42
C LEU A 78 2.00 18.11 4.11
N TYR A 79 1.97 17.92 5.42
CA TYR A 79 0.74 17.93 6.22
C TYR A 79 1.00 18.26 7.67
N VAL A 80 -0.04 18.67 8.37
CA VAL A 80 0.01 18.91 9.82
C VAL A 80 -0.54 17.70 10.54
N LYS A 81 0.23 17.17 11.48
CA LYS A 81 -0.18 16.11 12.39
C LYS A 81 -0.43 16.70 13.77
N SER A 82 -1.66 16.58 14.23
CA SER A 82 -2.06 17.00 15.58
C SER A 82 -2.13 15.79 16.52
N ASN A 83 -1.62 15.93 17.72
CA ASN A 83 -1.75 14.97 18.82
C ASN A 83 -1.84 15.69 20.17
N LEU A 84 -1.90 14.94 21.28
CA LEU A 84 -1.99 15.51 22.63
C LEU A 84 -0.78 16.41 23.01
N SER A 85 0.35 16.27 22.34
CA SER A 85 1.57 17.06 22.58
C SER A 85 1.67 18.30 21.71
N GLY A 86 0.75 18.50 20.75
CA GLY A 86 0.72 19.67 19.88
C GLY A 86 0.55 19.34 18.39
N GLU A 87 0.81 20.34 17.56
CA GLU A 87 0.77 20.24 16.11
C GLU A 87 2.17 20.21 15.50
N PHE A 88 2.39 19.29 14.61
CA PHE A 88 3.68 19.08 13.97
C PHE A 88 3.51 19.12 12.45
N THR A 89 4.22 20.04 11.79
CA THR A 89 4.31 20.05 10.33
C THR A 89 5.29 18.95 9.89
N ILE A 90 4.78 18.02 9.10
CA ILE A 90 5.57 16.92 8.55
C ILE A 90 5.73 17.16 7.06
N VAL A 91 6.96 17.09 6.59
CA VAL A 91 7.31 17.17 5.17
C VAL A 91 8.03 15.88 4.75
N ASN A 92 7.80 15.44 3.53
CA ASN A 92 8.49 14.27 2.97
C ASN A 92 10.00 14.58 2.81
N PRO A 93 10.89 13.96 3.60
CA PRO A 93 12.31 14.30 3.59
C PRO A 93 13.00 13.91 2.27
N HIS A 94 12.48 12.92 1.56
CA HIS A 94 13.01 12.50 0.25
C HIS A 94 12.70 13.54 -0.81
N LEU A 95 11.49 14.11 -0.79
CA LEU A 95 11.12 15.23 -1.67
C LEU A 95 12.00 16.44 -1.41
N VAL A 96 12.18 16.84 -0.14
CA VAL A 96 13.04 17.99 0.22
C VAL A 96 14.46 17.79 -0.29
N ARG A 97 15.02 16.60 -0.12
CA ARG A 97 16.36 16.26 -0.63
C ARG A 97 16.40 16.41 -2.16
N LYS A 98 15.41 15.86 -2.85
CA LYS A 98 15.35 15.92 -4.32
C LYS A 98 15.21 17.35 -4.84
N LEU A 99 14.36 18.16 -4.21
CA LEU A 99 14.21 19.58 -4.58
C LEU A 99 15.47 20.40 -4.31
N LYS A 100 16.22 20.10 -3.24
CA LYS A 100 17.52 20.71 -2.97
C LYS A 100 18.56 20.35 -4.03
N GLU A 101 18.61 19.11 -4.47
CA GLU A 101 19.55 18.65 -5.53
C GLU A 101 19.35 19.43 -6.83
N ILE A 102 18.13 19.83 -7.15
CA ILE A 102 17.80 20.57 -8.37
C ILE A 102 17.62 22.09 -8.13
N ASN A 103 18.02 22.59 -6.95
CA ASN A 103 17.94 24.00 -6.55
C ASN A 103 16.51 24.60 -6.63
N LEU A 104 15.48 23.81 -6.33
CA LEU A 104 14.08 24.25 -6.28
C LEU A 104 13.51 24.34 -4.85
N TRP A 105 14.32 24.09 -3.82
CA TRP A 105 13.89 24.21 -2.43
C TRP A 105 14.10 25.65 -1.93
N ASP A 106 13.06 26.46 -2.02
CA ASP A 106 13.04 27.87 -1.59
C ASP A 106 11.70 28.20 -0.88
N ASP A 107 11.56 29.43 -0.41
CA ASP A 107 10.35 29.88 0.29
C ASP A 107 9.10 29.85 -0.60
N VAL A 108 9.27 30.05 -1.91
CA VAL A 108 8.16 29.97 -2.89
C VAL A 108 7.68 28.52 -2.96
N MET A 109 8.60 27.55 -3.06
CA MET A 109 8.27 26.13 -3.06
C MET A 109 7.53 25.69 -1.79
N ILE A 110 7.97 26.19 -0.63
CA ILE A 110 7.31 25.90 0.65
C ILE A 110 5.87 26.44 0.66
N ASN A 111 5.66 27.63 0.12
CA ASN A 111 4.33 28.21 0.01
C ASN A 111 3.46 27.47 -1.01
N ASP A 112 4.01 27.08 -2.15
CA ASP A 112 3.32 26.26 -3.14
C ASP A 112 2.88 24.91 -2.54
N LEU A 113 3.78 24.24 -1.83
CA LEU A 113 3.45 22.96 -1.14
C LEU A 113 2.35 23.14 -0.09
N LYS A 114 2.32 24.27 0.63
CA LYS A 114 1.23 24.57 1.57
C LYS A 114 -0.08 24.83 0.85
N TYR A 115 -0.05 25.61 -0.24
CA TYR A 115 -1.22 25.98 -1.02
C TYR A 115 -1.88 24.76 -1.67
N PHE A 116 -1.08 23.86 -2.24
CA PHE A 116 -1.54 22.61 -2.89
C PHE A 116 -1.60 21.40 -1.95
N GLU A 117 -1.60 21.62 -0.64
CA GLU A 117 -1.75 20.56 0.38
C GLU A 117 -0.76 19.40 0.21
N GLY A 118 0.47 19.71 -0.21
CA GLY A 118 1.53 18.71 -0.44
C GLY A 118 1.46 17.99 -1.78
N SER A 119 0.48 18.30 -2.64
CA SER A 119 0.47 17.84 -4.03
C SER A 119 1.50 18.60 -4.87
N LEU A 120 2.12 17.90 -5.83
CA LEU A 120 3.05 18.52 -6.79
C LEU A 120 2.41 18.76 -8.15
N ALA A 121 1.21 18.24 -8.40
CA ALA A 121 0.61 18.19 -9.72
C ALA A 121 0.55 19.54 -10.42
N GLU A 122 0.08 20.57 -9.70
CA GLU A 122 -0.13 21.91 -10.23
C GLU A 122 1.08 22.85 -10.11
N ILE A 123 2.18 22.41 -9.49
CA ILE A 123 3.40 23.24 -9.33
C ILE A 123 4.21 23.20 -10.63
N SER A 124 4.11 24.24 -11.44
CA SER A 124 4.72 24.30 -12.78
C SER A 124 6.24 24.23 -12.79
N ARG A 125 6.90 24.69 -11.71
CA ARG A 125 8.37 24.67 -11.55
C ARG A 125 8.97 23.27 -11.42
N ILE A 126 8.17 22.27 -11.03
CA ILE A 126 8.64 20.93 -10.75
C ILE A 126 8.58 20.09 -12.03
N PRO A 127 9.68 19.40 -12.42
CA PRO A 127 9.69 18.46 -13.54
C PRO A 127 8.70 17.31 -13.38
N ASP A 128 8.14 16.82 -14.49
CA ASP A 128 7.09 15.80 -14.50
C ASP A 128 7.53 14.45 -13.94
N ASP A 129 8.79 14.09 -14.08
CA ASP A 129 9.37 12.87 -13.50
C ASP A 129 9.35 12.92 -11.97
N ILE A 130 9.62 14.09 -11.38
CA ILE A 130 9.54 14.31 -9.92
C ILE A 130 8.09 14.32 -9.46
N LYS A 131 7.18 14.97 -10.20
CA LYS A 131 5.74 14.93 -9.89
C LYS A 131 5.24 13.48 -9.83
N LYS A 132 5.58 12.65 -10.82
CA LYS A 132 5.20 11.24 -10.85
C LYS A 132 5.81 10.43 -9.70
N LEU A 133 7.07 10.69 -9.35
CA LEU A 133 7.78 9.98 -8.29
C LEU A 133 7.18 10.26 -6.90
N PHE A 134 6.73 11.48 -6.67
CA PHE A 134 6.16 11.92 -5.38
C PHE A 134 4.65 12.14 -5.44
N SER A 135 3.96 11.44 -6.33
CA SER A 135 2.50 11.42 -6.37
C SER A 135 1.93 10.97 -5.03
N THR A 136 0.92 11.68 -4.55
CA THR A 136 0.24 11.38 -3.29
C THR A 136 -0.75 10.23 -3.45
N ALA A 137 -1.23 9.68 -2.34
CA ALA A 137 -2.21 8.59 -2.34
C ALA A 137 -3.52 8.95 -3.07
N PHE A 138 -3.87 10.25 -3.13
CA PHE A 138 -5.05 10.74 -3.84
C PHE A 138 -4.85 10.88 -5.35
N GLU A 139 -3.61 10.93 -5.81
CA GLU A 139 -3.23 11.06 -7.22
C GLU A 139 -2.94 9.71 -7.88
N VAL A 140 -2.62 8.69 -7.07
CA VAL A 140 -2.41 7.33 -7.57
C VAL A 140 -3.76 6.67 -7.82
N GLU A 141 -3.95 6.15 -9.04
CA GLU A 141 -5.17 5.43 -9.41
C GLU A 141 -5.37 4.22 -8.49
N PRO A 142 -6.52 4.11 -7.78
CA PRO A 142 -6.78 3.03 -6.83
C PRO A 142 -6.64 1.62 -7.41
N ARG A 143 -6.86 1.46 -8.71
CA ARG A 143 -6.68 0.20 -9.43
C ARG A 143 -5.27 -0.37 -9.25
N TYR A 144 -4.23 0.46 -9.35
CA TYR A 144 -2.84 0.00 -9.17
C TYR A 144 -2.57 -0.49 -7.74
N ILE A 145 -3.20 0.14 -6.75
CA ILE A 145 -3.09 -0.29 -5.35
C ILE A 145 -3.72 -1.67 -5.18
N VAL A 146 -4.93 -1.87 -5.73
CA VAL A 146 -5.64 -3.16 -5.69
C VAL A 146 -4.88 -4.25 -6.45
N GLU A 147 -4.39 -3.97 -7.65
CA GLU A 147 -3.60 -4.93 -8.43
C GLU A 147 -2.30 -5.33 -7.72
N SER A 148 -1.60 -4.36 -7.11
CA SER A 148 -0.41 -4.63 -6.31
C SER A 148 -0.73 -5.50 -5.08
N ALA A 149 -1.83 -5.23 -4.40
CA ALA A 149 -2.29 -6.01 -3.27
C ALA A 149 -2.66 -7.45 -3.68
N SER A 150 -3.36 -7.62 -4.79
CA SER A 150 -3.70 -8.92 -5.36
C SER A 150 -2.45 -9.76 -5.66
N ARG A 151 -1.41 -9.15 -6.25
CA ARG A 151 -0.14 -9.84 -6.53
C ARG A 151 0.60 -10.26 -5.25
N ARG A 152 0.51 -9.48 -4.17
CA ARG A 152 1.12 -9.81 -2.88
C ARG A 152 0.38 -10.89 -2.13
N GLN A 153 -0.95 -10.95 -2.24
CA GLN A 153 -1.79 -11.86 -1.44
C GLN A 153 -1.38 -13.32 -1.55
N LYS A 154 -0.93 -13.78 -2.70
CA LYS A 154 -0.47 -15.17 -2.89
C LYS A 154 0.78 -15.54 -2.07
N TRP A 155 1.50 -14.55 -1.51
CA TRP A 155 2.74 -14.78 -0.77
C TRP A 155 2.56 -14.70 0.74
N ILE A 156 1.39 -14.30 1.22
CA ILE A 156 1.10 -14.14 2.63
C ILE A 156 0.00 -15.10 3.06
N ASP A 157 0.07 -15.57 4.30
CA ASP A 157 -0.84 -16.57 4.86
C ASP A 157 -1.89 -15.96 5.81
N GLN A 158 -1.93 -14.63 5.88
CA GLN A 158 -2.92 -13.86 6.62
C GLN A 158 -3.46 -12.72 5.75
N ALA A 159 -4.21 -11.81 6.35
CA ALA A 159 -4.72 -10.62 5.67
C ALA A 159 -3.65 -9.56 5.46
N GLN A 160 -3.91 -8.65 4.53
CA GLN A 160 -3.16 -7.40 4.37
C GLN A 160 -4.06 -6.20 4.62
N SER A 161 -3.52 -5.21 5.31
CA SER A 161 -4.13 -3.89 5.42
C SER A 161 -3.98 -3.14 4.09
N LEU A 162 -5.05 -2.52 3.63
CA LEU A 162 -5.09 -1.75 2.40
C LEU A 162 -6.08 -0.60 2.53
N ASN A 163 -5.59 0.63 2.34
CA ASN A 163 -6.44 1.81 2.23
C ASN A 163 -6.56 2.22 0.77
N LEU A 164 -7.77 2.58 0.37
CA LEU A 164 -8.06 3.19 -0.91
C LEU A 164 -8.43 4.65 -0.67
N TYR A 165 -7.78 5.55 -1.39
CA TYR A 165 -7.96 6.99 -1.25
C TYR A 165 -8.77 7.51 -2.42
N ILE A 166 -9.84 8.25 -2.12
CA ILE A 166 -10.74 8.83 -3.13
C ILE A 166 -10.85 10.33 -2.82
N GLY A 167 -10.32 11.16 -3.71
CA GLY A 167 -10.26 12.61 -3.52
C GLY A 167 -11.64 13.28 -3.55
N ASN A 168 -12.46 12.96 -4.55
CA ASN A 168 -13.80 13.52 -4.75
C ASN A 168 -14.80 12.43 -5.10
N ALA A 169 -15.42 11.82 -4.10
CA ALA A 169 -16.51 10.89 -4.31
C ALA A 169 -17.84 11.64 -4.50
N ALA A 170 -18.51 11.46 -5.61
CA ALA A 170 -19.87 11.96 -5.78
C ALA A 170 -20.79 11.34 -4.70
N VAL A 171 -21.75 12.13 -4.19
CA VAL A 171 -22.68 11.67 -3.14
C VAL A 171 -23.40 10.37 -3.53
N SER A 172 -23.77 10.21 -4.79
CA SER A 172 -24.34 8.99 -5.33
C SER A 172 -23.46 7.75 -5.17
N TYR A 173 -22.13 7.89 -5.28
CA TYR A 173 -21.19 6.80 -5.10
C TYR A 173 -21.11 6.34 -3.65
N THR A 174 -21.07 7.26 -2.69
CA THR A 174 -21.06 6.93 -1.27
C THR A 174 -22.35 6.24 -0.80
N HIS A 175 -23.50 6.62 -1.35
CA HIS A 175 -24.78 5.98 -1.04
C HIS A 175 -24.96 4.59 -1.66
N LEU A 176 -24.34 4.32 -2.80
CA LEU A 176 -24.41 3.02 -3.46
C LEU A 176 -23.45 1.97 -2.88
N THR A 177 -22.33 2.40 -2.29
CA THR A 177 -21.31 1.48 -1.79
C THR A 177 -21.41 1.15 -0.31
N LEU A 178 -21.98 2.03 0.51
CA LEU A 178 -22.16 1.80 1.95
C LEU A 178 -23.07 0.63 2.32
N PRO A 179 -24.20 0.36 1.62
CA PRO A 179 -25.06 -0.78 1.96
C PRO A 179 -24.42 -2.15 1.73
N THR A 180 -23.43 -2.27 0.85
CA THR A 180 -22.79 -3.56 0.54
C THR A 180 -21.73 -3.98 1.56
N MET A 181 -21.35 -3.11 2.49
CA MET A 181 -20.40 -3.42 3.56
C MET A 181 -21.02 -4.02 4.83
N TRP A 182 -22.33 -4.25 4.86
CA TRP A 182 -23.06 -4.73 6.06
C TRP A 182 -23.30 -6.24 6.10
N TYR A 183 -22.72 -7.01 5.18
CA TYR A 183 -22.81 -8.47 5.18
C TYR A 183 -21.42 -9.10 5.04
N VAL A 184 -20.66 -9.08 6.13
CA VAL A 184 -19.57 -10.03 6.38
C VAL A 184 -19.69 -10.50 7.82
#